data_fc51cfe933e6aad65ae799c709a08d92
#
_entry.id   fc51cfe933e6aad65ae799c709a08d92
#
_cell.length_a   1.000
_cell.length_b   1.000
_cell.length_c   1.000
_cell.angle_alpha   90.00
_cell.angle_beta   90.00
_cell.angle_gamma   90.00
#
_symmetry.space_group_name_H-M   'P 1'
#
loop_
_entity.id
_entity.type
_entity.pdbx_description
1 polymer ?
#
loop_
_entity_poly.entity_id
_entity_poly.type
_entity_poly.pdbx_seq_one_letter_code
_entity_poly.pdbx_strand_id
1 'polypeptide(L)'
;MASYRLASLPGVGFVDVETPAGALDGTNNIFTLAQAPNPAGSLAVYRNGIRLKPGVDYAASNNSITFTTGYVPQTGDVLLCSYRIVQ
;
A
#
# COMPACT_ATOMS: atom_id res chain seq x y z
N MET A 1 -32.46 -0.71 -3.47
CA MET A 1 -31.94 -0.89 -3.44
C MET A 1 -31.56 -1.14 -3.25
N ALA A 2 -31.26 -1.10 -3.12
CA ALA A 2 -30.64 -1.38 -2.95
C ALA A 2 -30.13 -1.60 -2.87
N SER A 3 -29.88 -1.57 -2.84
CA SER A 3 -29.35 -1.84 -2.92
C SER A 3 -28.88 -2.25 -3.09
N TYR A 4 -28.55 -2.33 -3.43
CA TYR A 4 -28.10 -2.83 -3.66
C TYR A 4 -27.35 -2.79 -3.67
N ARG A 5 -27.21 -2.57 -3.43
CA ARG A 5 -26.29 -2.58 -3.32
C ARG A 5 -25.61 -3.43 -3.38
N LEU A 6 -25.24 -3.59 -3.97
CA LEU A 6 -24.65 -4.18 -4.05
C LEU A 6 -23.94 -4.67 -3.71
N ALA A 7 -24.45 -4.69 -4.12
CA ALA A 7 -23.63 -5.30 -3.81
C ALA A 7 -22.39 -5.45 -3.20
N SER A 8 -21.97 -4.63 -2.51
CA SER A 8 -20.73 -4.85 -1.77
C SER A 8 -20.96 -5.89 -0.69
N LEU A 9 -20.04 -6.84 -0.58
CA LEU A 9 -20.05 -7.75 0.54
C LEU A 9 -19.77 -6.96 1.82
N PRO A 10 -20.56 -7.17 2.89
CA PRO A 10 -20.30 -6.48 4.14
C PRO A 10 -18.88 -6.73 4.63
N GLY A 11 -18.18 -5.70 5.05
CA GLY A 11 -16.88 -5.78 5.67
C GLY A 11 -15.69 -5.92 4.73
N VAL A 12 -15.91 -5.91 3.41
CA VAL A 12 -14.81 -6.06 2.45
C VAL A 12 -14.78 -4.88 1.50
N GLY A 13 -13.62 -4.29 1.34
CA GLY A 13 -13.37 -3.25 0.37
C GLY A 13 -12.00 -3.43 -0.26
N PHE A 14 -11.78 -2.75 -1.38
CA PHE A 14 -10.53 -2.82 -2.11
C PHE A 14 -10.01 -1.42 -2.36
N VAL A 15 -8.69 -1.25 -2.21
CA VAL A 15 -7.98 -0.04 -2.61
C VAL A 15 -7.00 -0.45 -3.69
N ASP A 16 -7.15 0.13 -4.86
CA ASP A 16 -6.32 -0.22 -6.01
C ASP A 16 -5.43 0.95 -6.39
N VAL A 17 -4.17 0.65 -6.64
CA VAL A 17 -3.15 1.57 -7.17
C VAL A 17 -3.09 2.92 -6.44
N GLU A 18 -3.11 2.87 -5.12
CA GLU A 18 -2.93 4.07 -4.30
C GLU A 18 -1.47 4.50 -4.30
N THR A 19 -1.22 5.81 -4.42
CA THR A 19 0.11 6.37 -4.19
C THR A 19 0.24 6.67 -2.70
N PRO A 20 1.12 5.98 -1.96
CA PRO A 20 1.25 6.26 -0.53
C PRO A 20 1.82 7.64 -0.29
N ALA A 21 1.44 8.25 0.83
CA ALA A 21 1.93 9.58 1.20
C ALA A 21 3.36 9.49 1.71
N GLY A 22 4.21 10.40 1.24
CA GLY A 22 5.61 10.47 1.65
C GLY A 22 6.46 11.08 0.55
N ALA A 23 7.60 11.65 0.93
CA ALA A 23 8.50 12.28 -0.03
C ALA A 23 9.36 11.25 -0.75
N LEU A 24 9.43 11.35 -2.08
CA LEU A 24 10.30 10.52 -2.91
C LEU A 24 11.62 11.28 -3.10
N ASP A 25 12.51 11.18 -2.14
CA ASP A 25 13.73 11.99 -2.15
C ASP A 25 15.01 11.17 -1.91
N GLY A 26 14.89 9.84 -1.87
CA GLY A 26 16.05 8.98 -1.64
C GLY A 26 16.46 8.86 -0.18
N THR A 27 15.82 9.62 0.70
CA THR A 27 16.15 9.62 2.13
C THR A 27 14.98 9.13 2.98
N ASN A 28 13.76 9.52 2.61
CA ASN A 28 12.57 9.13 3.36
C ASN A 28 12.26 7.65 3.14
N ASN A 29 12.27 6.88 4.20
CA ASN A 29 11.98 5.45 4.13
C ASN A 29 10.60 5.07 4.66
N ILE A 30 9.81 6.04 5.12
CA ILE A 30 8.48 5.78 5.69
C ILE A 30 7.42 6.42 4.83
N PHE A 31 6.44 5.61 4.42
CA PHE A 31 5.30 6.05 3.63
C PHE A 31 4.02 5.61 4.31
N THR A 32 2.94 6.35 4.09
CA THR A 32 1.68 6.12 4.80
C THR A 32 0.56 5.88 3.81
N LEU A 33 -0.20 4.81 4.04
CA LEU A 33 -1.41 4.51 3.29
C LEU A 33 -2.59 5.25 3.88
N ALA A 34 -3.60 5.50 3.06
CA ALA A 34 -4.83 6.14 3.53
C ALA A 34 -5.56 5.28 4.55
N GLN A 35 -5.44 3.96 4.44
CA GLN A 35 -6.10 3.03 5.35
C GLN A 35 -5.18 1.87 5.66
N ALA A 36 -5.45 1.15 6.76
CA ALA A 36 -4.68 -0.03 7.12
C ALA A 36 -5.16 -1.23 6.31
N PRO A 37 -4.26 -1.96 5.63
CA PRO A 37 -4.64 -3.19 4.95
C PRO A 37 -5.20 -4.21 5.93
N ASN A 38 -6.27 -4.90 5.52
CA ASN A 38 -6.86 -5.95 6.32
C ASN A 38 -7.42 -7.01 5.38
N PRO A 39 -6.86 -8.22 5.36
CA PRO A 39 -5.72 -8.65 6.18
C PRO A 39 -4.42 -7.95 5.77
N ALA A 40 -3.50 -7.86 6.71
CA ALA A 40 -2.23 -7.18 6.46
C ALA A 40 -1.48 -7.75 5.26
N GLY A 41 -1.57 -9.06 5.05
CA GLY A 41 -0.91 -9.72 3.92
C GLY A 41 -1.52 -9.41 2.56
N SER A 42 -2.64 -8.68 2.51
CA SER A 42 -3.24 -8.30 1.23
C SER A 42 -2.48 -7.15 0.55
N LEU A 43 -1.59 -6.47 1.27
CA LEU A 43 -0.84 -5.35 0.72
C LEU A 43 0.14 -5.81 -0.36
N ALA A 44 0.06 -5.16 -1.51
CA ALA A 44 1.02 -5.31 -2.60
C ALA A 44 1.61 -3.94 -2.90
N VAL A 45 2.93 -3.84 -2.84
CA VAL A 45 3.65 -2.59 -3.10
C VAL A 45 4.44 -2.76 -4.39
N TYR A 46 4.28 -1.81 -5.30
CA TYR A 46 4.97 -1.80 -6.58
C TYR A 46 5.83 -0.54 -6.69
N ARG A 47 7.04 -0.71 -7.16
CA ARG A 47 7.93 0.40 -7.50
C ARG A 47 8.29 0.30 -8.96
N ASN A 48 7.92 1.32 -9.73
CA ASN A 48 8.15 1.36 -11.18
C ASN A 48 7.61 0.11 -11.88
N GLY A 49 6.44 -0.36 -11.44
CA GLY A 49 5.78 -1.54 -12.02
C GLY A 49 6.28 -2.87 -11.50
N ILE A 50 7.31 -2.89 -10.66
CA ILE A 50 7.87 -4.13 -10.11
C ILE A 50 7.33 -4.35 -8.72
N ARG A 51 6.76 -5.54 -8.49
CA ARG A 51 6.25 -5.89 -7.16
C ARG A 51 7.41 -6.13 -6.20
N LEU A 52 7.35 -5.46 -5.06
CA LEU A 52 8.36 -5.59 -4.03
C LEU A 52 8.07 -6.77 -3.12
N LYS A 53 9.10 -7.27 -2.47
CA LYS A 53 9.01 -8.46 -1.62
C LYS A 53 8.79 -8.06 -0.17
N PRO A 54 7.63 -8.43 0.41
CA PRO A 54 7.36 -8.11 1.82
C PRO A 54 8.38 -8.77 2.74
N GLY A 55 8.78 -8.04 3.77
CA GLY A 55 9.75 -8.54 4.75
C GLY A 55 11.18 -8.50 4.28
N VAL A 56 11.43 -8.16 3.02
CA VAL A 56 12.77 -8.03 2.44
C VAL A 56 12.99 -6.60 1.97
N ASP A 57 12.16 -6.14 1.04
CA ASP A 57 12.30 -4.79 0.49
C ASP A 57 11.64 -3.75 1.39
N TYR A 58 10.62 -4.14 2.13
CA TYR A 58 9.91 -3.26 3.04
C TYR A 58 9.24 -4.06 4.15
N ALA A 59 8.85 -3.36 5.21
CA ALA A 59 8.00 -3.90 6.25
C ALA A 59 6.78 -3.00 6.38
N ALA A 60 5.63 -3.60 6.68
CA ALA A 60 4.40 -2.85 6.86
C ALA A 60 3.83 -3.08 8.25
N SER A 61 3.27 -2.03 8.84
CA SER A 61 2.60 -2.08 10.13
C SER A 61 1.41 -1.12 10.09
N ASN A 62 0.21 -1.62 10.30
CA ASN A 62 -1.01 -0.84 10.16
C ASN A 62 -1.05 -0.18 8.78
N ASN A 63 -1.06 1.16 8.71
CA ASN A 63 -1.05 1.89 7.44
C ASN A 63 0.32 2.45 7.09
N SER A 64 1.38 1.98 7.73
CA SER A 64 2.74 2.48 7.53
C SER A 64 3.58 1.48 6.77
N ILE A 65 4.36 1.96 5.82
CA ILE A 65 5.31 1.15 5.05
C ILE A 65 6.70 1.72 5.31
N THR A 66 7.61 0.85 5.78
CA THR A 66 9.00 1.26 6.02
C THR A 66 9.90 0.49 5.07
N PHE A 67 10.61 1.21 4.21
CA PHE A 67 11.51 0.56 3.25
C PHE A 67 12.82 0.19 3.90
N THR A 68 13.35 -0.96 3.51
CA THR A 68 14.64 -1.45 4.00
C THR A 68 15.76 -0.55 3.50
N THR A 69 16.80 -0.37 4.33
CA THR A 69 18.01 0.36 3.93
C THR A 69 18.55 -0.23 2.62
N GLY A 70 18.82 0.64 1.65
CA GLY A 70 19.25 0.22 0.32
C GLY A 70 18.11 0.10 -0.69
N TYR A 71 16.85 0.12 -0.21
CA TYR A 71 15.67 0.04 -1.08
C TYR A 71 14.79 1.29 -0.98
N VAL A 72 15.32 2.36 -0.41
CA VAL A 72 14.57 3.61 -0.19
C VAL A 72 14.18 4.22 -1.54
N PRO A 73 12.90 4.61 -1.72
CA PRO A 73 12.47 5.20 -2.98
C PRO A 73 13.19 6.49 -3.31
N GLN A 74 13.51 6.65 -4.58
CA GLN A 74 14.29 7.78 -5.09
C GLN A 74 13.37 8.76 -5.82
N THR A 75 13.86 9.98 -6.00
CA THR A 75 13.17 10.97 -6.82
C THR A 75 12.92 10.38 -8.22
N GLY A 76 11.69 10.50 -8.69
CA GLY A 76 11.31 9.97 -9.99
C GLY A 76 10.74 8.56 -9.95
N ASP A 77 10.85 7.87 -8.82
CA ASP A 77 10.20 6.56 -8.68
C ASP A 77 8.69 6.71 -8.62
N VAL A 78 7.98 5.68 -9.06
CA VAL A 78 6.52 5.59 -8.95
C VAL A 78 6.18 4.47 -7.98
N LEU A 79 5.52 4.83 -6.88
CA LEU A 79 5.04 3.86 -5.91
C LEU A 79 3.53 3.71 -6.04
N LEU A 80 3.07 2.47 -6.12
CA LEU A 80 1.65 2.16 -6.14
C LEU A 80 1.38 1.00 -5.18
N CYS A 81 0.29 1.09 -4.45
CA CYS A 81 -0.10 0.07 -3.49
C CYS A 81 -1.53 -0.36 -3.72
N SER A 82 -1.77 -1.65 -3.61
CA SER A 82 -3.11 -2.22 -3.68
C SER A 82 -3.31 -3.12 -2.47
N TYR A 83 -4.50 -3.07 -1.88
CA TYR A 83 -4.77 -3.86 -0.68
C TYR A 83 -6.27 -3.94 -0.42
N ARG A 84 -6.63 -4.82 0.49
CA ARG A 84 -8.01 -4.94 0.96
C ARG A 84 -8.19 -4.24 2.30
N ILE A 85 -9.40 -3.81 2.55
CA ILE A 85 -9.77 -3.14 3.81
C ILE A 85 -11.05 -3.76 4.34
N VAL A 86 -11.30 -3.53 5.63
CA VAL A 86 -12.58 -3.85 6.26
C VAL A 86 -13.41 -2.58 6.31
N GLN A 87 -14.64 -2.70 5.85
CA GLN A 87 -15.57 -1.56 5.83
C GLN A 87 -16.57 -1.65 6.97
#